data_5b295f5a730e19b89485d423e0a7b7dd
#
_entry.id   5b295f5a730e19b89485d423e0a7b7dd
#
_cell.length_a   1.000
_cell.length_b   1.000
_cell.length_c   1.000
_cell.angle_alpha   90.00
_cell.angle_beta   90.00
_cell.angle_gamma   90.00
#
_symmetry.space_group_name_H-M   'P 1'
#
loop_
_entity.id
_entity.type
_entity.pdbx_description
1 polymer ?
#
loop_
_entity_poly.entity_id
_entity_poly.type
_entity_poly.pdbx_seq_one_letter_code
_entity_poly.pdbx_strand_id
1 'polypeptide(L)'
;KTSPLIAEPLLHPRPANRRFYTYRVTALPFDKAQVYAYPKIKNTQMVETKAVVNSKTGKIYLVDFEGEYDMTRFFISIVMGNEGYRSLLPDRCNLKANFRFMGNNITGMLSSYYNLPKVLSDTLNNAADTTLMSQVRPVLLNEQEQLIYEQYFKEKSRRDSLSLADSTKKKRNFAKDVLWDIVGDNMVNRIQQDFGKESQGYVRLSPILNPLYMGYTKRKGLIYKFDIRSSYSFNDNIQLGVRFRAGYSFKLHQLYFNIPATFNYNAKHDGYLEMVYGQGNRINTNVIARNILDIKRDDDEEITVNKDNYTEFTDSYFRLTNHWMFSPKWGFEAGIAAHHRRAIHPEFYESYGYPSKYRSVAPTFGLIWRPWGPKGVSVTADYERSIKGFMGSNIPYERIEADAKGIFYASRRKLYSARLGAGFYTMRGSHWYFIDYSNFNDNYIPGGWNDDWSGSFELLPSEWYNSSEYYVRSNFTYENPMIFAAWVPLVGRFVEAERFYVNALLVEKLHPYTEWGYGFSTRLFSIGVFAGFKNAQFYGVGCKFDFELFRNW
;
A
#
# COMPACT_ATOMS: atom_id res chain seq x y z
N LYS A 1 -13.54 12.74 13.11
CA LYS A 1 -12.11 12.38 12.83
C LYS A 1 -11.56 11.76 14.09
N THR A 2 -11.34 10.47 14.13
CA THR A 2 -10.67 9.78 15.24
C THR A 2 -9.20 10.18 15.23
N SER A 3 -8.65 10.54 16.40
CA SER A 3 -7.23 10.82 16.55
C SER A 3 -6.41 9.60 16.11
N PRO A 4 -5.37 9.75 15.27
CA PRO A 4 -4.51 8.64 14.89
C PRO A 4 -3.82 7.96 16.09
N LEU A 5 -3.65 8.66 17.19
CA LEU A 5 -3.11 8.12 18.45
C LEU A 5 -4.09 7.18 19.17
N ILE A 6 -5.38 7.29 18.86
CA ILE A 6 -6.45 6.47 19.44
C ILE A 6 -7.14 5.63 18.35
N ALA A 7 -6.65 5.71 17.11
CA ALA A 7 -7.14 4.85 16.03
C ALA A 7 -6.86 3.39 16.40
N GLU A 8 -7.67 2.88 17.29
CA GLU A 8 -7.77 1.49 17.62
C GLU A 8 -6.47 0.85 18.07
N PRO A 9 -6.04 1.14 19.28
CA PRO A 9 -5.19 0.17 19.93
C PRO A 9 -5.96 -1.15 19.81
N LEU A 10 -5.43 -2.10 19.12
CA LEU A 10 -5.91 -3.45 18.96
C LEU A 10 -6.61 -3.97 20.16
N LEU A 11 -6.39 -3.33 21.29
CA LEU A 11 -6.37 -4.14 22.44
C LEU A 11 -6.67 -3.38 23.69
N HIS A 12 -7.38 -2.34 23.53
CA HIS A 12 -8.13 -1.91 24.69
C HIS A 12 -8.95 -3.11 25.22
N PRO A 13 -9.03 -3.33 26.51
CA PRO A 13 -9.62 -4.51 27.11
C PRO A 13 -11.11 -4.62 26.82
N ARG A 14 -11.43 -5.11 25.62
CA ARG A 14 -12.78 -5.53 25.22
C ARG A 14 -12.96 -7.01 25.56
N PRO A 15 -14.20 -7.49 25.72
CA PRO A 15 -14.47 -8.91 25.85
C PRO A 15 -13.77 -9.76 24.78
N ALA A 16 -13.75 -9.29 23.53
CA ALA A 16 -13.08 -9.96 22.41
C ALA A 16 -11.56 -10.08 22.58
N ASN A 17 -10.94 -9.19 23.34
CA ASN A 17 -9.50 -9.14 23.58
C ASN A 17 -9.08 -9.73 24.93
N ARG A 18 -10.04 -10.25 25.69
CA ARG A 18 -9.81 -10.80 27.03
C ARG A 18 -8.65 -11.81 27.09
N ARG A 19 -8.45 -12.59 26.06
CA ARG A 19 -7.36 -13.58 25.98
C ARG A 19 -5.95 -12.99 26.05
N PHE A 20 -5.78 -11.75 25.67
CA PHE A 20 -4.48 -11.07 25.61
C PHE A 20 -4.14 -10.31 26.89
N TYR A 21 -5.09 -10.21 27.82
CA TYR A 21 -4.94 -9.46 29.05
C TYR A 21 -5.07 -10.33 30.29
N THR A 22 -4.34 -9.94 31.32
CA THR A 22 -4.56 -10.37 32.70
C THR A 22 -5.26 -9.24 33.43
N TYR A 23 -6.33 -9.55 34.13
CA TYR A 23 -7.11 -8.56 34.88
C TYR A 23 -6.88 -8.77 36.38
N ARG A 24 -6.65 -7.66 37.09
CA ARG A 24 -6.60 -7.63 38.54
C ARG A 24 -7.62 -6.62 39.01
N VAL A 25 -8.48 -7.02 39.91
CA VAL A 25 -9.52 -6.16 40.51
C VAL A 25 -9.23 -6.02 41.99
N THR A 26 -9.22 -4.78 42.47
CA THR A 26 -9.03 -4.44 43.88
C THR A 26 -10.23 -3.62 44.33
N ALA A 27 -10.90 -4.04 45.39
CA ALA A 27 -12.01 -3.30 45.97
C ALA A 27 -11.51 -2.00 46.63
N LEU A 28 -12.27 -0.93 46.44
CA LEU A 28 -12.06 0.38 47.06
C LEU A 28 -13.29 0.76 47.90
N PRO A 29 -13.16 1.69 48.88
CA PRO A 29 -14.32 2.20 49.62
C PRO A 29 -15.41 2.80 48.71
N PHE A 30 -16.62 2.90 49.25
CA PHE A 30 -17.78 3.55 48.58
C PHE A 30 -18.21 2.89 47.27
N ASP A 31 -18.35 1.56 47.28
CA ASP A 31 -18.78 0.78 46.09
C ASP A 31 -17.89 0.99 44.86
N LYS A 32 -16.63 1.35 45.04
CA LYS A 32 -15.67 1.50 43.94
C LYS A 32 -14.78 0.27 43.82
N ALA A 33 -14.32 0.02 42.63
CA ALA A 33 -13.29 -0.99 42.34
C ALA A 33 -12.25 -0.41 41.40
N GLN A 34 -11.02 -0.79 41.61
CA GLN A 34 -9.92 -0.49 40.73
C GLN A 34 -9.63 -1.71 39.86
N VAL A 35 -9.72 -1.53 38.57
CA VAL A 35 -9.49 -2.58 37.55
C VAL A 35 -8.19 -2.29 36.82
N TYR A 36 -7.27 -3.23 36.90
CA TYR A 36 -6.05 -3.21 36.11
C TYR A 36 -6.16 -4.24 34.98
N ALA A 37 -5.81 -3.84 33.77
CA ALA A 37 -5.68 -4.72 32.62
C ALA A 37 -4.23 -4.67 32.11
N TYR A 38 -3.50 -5.76 32.34
CA TYR A 38 -2.11 -5.91 31.94
C TYR A 38 -2.01 -6.76 30.68
N PRO A 39 -1.28 -6.32 29.65
CA PRO A 39 -0.97 -7.17 28.53
C PRO A 39 -0.18 -8.41 28.95
N LYS A 40 -0.56 -9.60 28.44
CA LYS A 40 0.19 -10.84 28.65
C LYS A 40 1.52 -10.87 27.89
N ILE A 41 1.62 -10.07 26.85
CA ILE A 41 2.81 -9.93 26.01
C ILE A 41 3.16 -8.44 25.85
N LYS A 42 4.44 -8.15 25.78
CA LYS A 42 4.94 -6.79 25.52
C LYS A 42 4.91 -6.52 24.01
N ASN A 43 3.83 -5.92 23.53
CA ASN A 43 3.70 -5.52 22.13
C ASN A 43 3.27 -4.06 22.08
N THR A 44 3.84 -3.29 21.14
CA THR A 44 3.56 -1.84 20.97
C THR A 44 2.11 -1.52 20.64
N GLN A 45 1.32 -2.51 20.24
CA GLN A 45 -0.10 -2.36 19.98
C GLN A 45 -0.97 -2.56 21.23
N MET A 46 -0.38 -2.97 22.35
CA MET A 46 -1.09 -3.22 23.60
C MET A 46 -0.99 -2.03 24.53
N VAL A 47 -2.10 -1.77 25.22
CA VAL A 47 -2.24 -0.65 26.13
C VAL A 47 -2.49 -1.17 27.54
N GLU A 48 -1.65 -0.80 28.48
CA GLU A 48 -1.92 -1.01 29.90
C GLU A 48 -3.01 -0.06 30.36
N THR A 49 -3.97 -0.56 31.11
CA THR A 49 -5.12 0.23 31.54
C THR A 49 -5.37 0.07 33.02
N LYS A 50 -5.60 1.21 33.67
CA LYS A 50 -6.03 1.30 35.06
C LYS A 50 -7.32 2.10 35.10
N ALA A 51 -8.40 1.51 35.58
CA ALA A 51 -9.69 2.18 35.68
C ALA A 51 -10.26 2.14 37.09
N VAL A 52 -10.86 3.22 37.54
CA VAL A 52 -11.68 3.26 38.75
C VAL A 52 -13.13 3.25 38.33
N VAL A 53 -13.86 2.22 38.75
CA VAL A 53 -15.25 1.98 38.35
C VAL A 53 -16.15 1.81 39.56
N ASN A 54 -17.44 2.04 39.37
CA ASN A 54 -18.45 1.64 40.36
C ASN A 54 -18.67 0.12 40.24
N SER A 55 -18.52 -0.61 41.33
CA SER A 55 -18.61 -2.07 41.37
C SER A 55 -20.02 -2.61 41.08
N LYS A 56 -21.07 -1.81 41.32
CA LYS A 56 -22.47 -2.19 41.13
C LYS A 56 -22.98 -1.82 39.71
N THR A 57 -22.62 -0.62 39.24
CA THR A 57 -23.19 -0.07 37.99
C THR A 57 -22.22 -0.18 36.80
N GLY A 58 -20.94 -0.45 37.04
CA GLY A 58 -19.90 -0.44 36.01
C GLY A 58 -19.52 0.96 35.50
N LYS A 59 -20.08 2.04 36.09
CA LYS A 59 -19.74 3.42 35.73
C LYS A 59 -18.26 3.68 35.95
N ILE A 60 -17.59 4.25 34.92
CA ILE A 60 -16.19 4.64 34.99
C ILE A 60 -16.08 6.04 35.61
N TYR A 61 -15.20 6.24 36.58
CA TYR A 61 -14.87 7.54 37.16
C TYR A 61 -13.57 8.11 36.62
N LEU A 62 -12.57 7.24 36.46
CA LEU A 62 -11.26 7.59 35.96
C LEU A 62 -10.69 6.42 35.19
N VAL A 63 -9.99 6.71 34.10
CA VAL A 63 -9.25 5.70 33.35
C VAL A 63 -7.90 6.26 32.89
N ASP A 64 -6.85 5.53 33.19
CA ASP A 64 -5.50 5.80 32.73
C ASP A 64 -5.10 4.74 31.70
N PHE A 65 -4.49 5.21 30.61
CA PHE A 65 -3.94 4.36 29.56
C PHE A 65 -2.46 4.66 29.43
N GLU A 66 -1.64 3.62 29.40
CA GLU A 66 -0.23 3.71 29.07
C GLU A 66 0.11 2.78 27.91
N GLY A 67 0.83 3.29 26.93
CA GLY A 67 1.17 2.51 25.75
C GLY A 67 2.27 3.15 24.92
N GLU A 68 2.59 2.49 23.82
CA GLU A 68 3.55 2.94 22.85
C GLU A 68 2.92 2.86 21.46
N TYR A 69 3.00 3.95 20.73
CA TYR A 69 2.57 4.00 19.34
C TYR A 69 3.58 4.85 18.57
N ASP A 70 4.12 4.29 17.50
CA ASP A 70 4.94 5.05 16.58
C ASP A 70 6.17 5.72 17.20
N MET A 71 6.95 4.96 17.98
CA MET A 71 8.09 5.48 18.72
C MET A 71 7.71 6.54 19.77
N THR A 72 6.41 6.75 19.96
CA THR A 72 5.85 7.66 20.94
C THR A 72 5.27 6.87 22.11
N ARG A 73 5.86 7.00 23.28
CA ARG A 73 5.23 6.55 24.52
C ARG A 73 4.21 7.57 24.95
N PHE A 74 3.00 7.12 25.27
CA PHE A 74 1.95 7.99 25.74
C PHE A 74 1.36 7.52 27.06
N PHE A 75 0.93 8.49 27.84
CA PHE A 75 0.11 8.31 29.01
C PHE A 75 -1.12 9.20 28.87
N ILE A 76 -2.31 8.62 28.94
CA ILE A 76 -3.58 9.33 28.83
C ILE A 76 -4.36 9.09 30.11
N SER A 77 -4.75 10.17 30.78
CA SER A 77 -5.60 10.14 31.96
C SER A 77 -6.92 10.84 31.66
N ILE A 78 -8.02 10.12 31.82
CA ILE A 78 -9.36 10.61 31.54
C ILE A 78 -10.18 10.58 32.83
N VAL A 79 -10.65 11.74 33.25
CA VAL A 79 -11.59 11.89 34.37
C VAL A 79 -12.97 12.07 33.77
N MET A 80 -13.92 11.26 34.21
CA MET A 80 -15.32 11.33 33.75
C MET A 80 -16.12 12.33 34.60
N GLY A 81 -17.17 12.88 34.00
CA GLY A 81 -18.08 13.77 34.72
C GLY A 81 -18.86 13.07 35.82
N ASN A 82 -19.43 13.84 36.76
CA ASN A 82 -19.97 13.28 38.00
C ASN A 82 -21.50 13.12 37.99
N GLU A 83 -22.23 13.88 37.16
CA GLU A 83 -23.71 13.98 37.27
C GLU A 83 -24.44 13.65 35.96
N GLY A 84 -25.56 12.97 36.08
CA GLY A 84 -26.49 12.68 34.98
C GLY A 84 -25.81 12.08 33.76
N TYR A 85 -26.19 12.53 32.55
CA TYR A 85 -25.60 12.09 31.30
C TYR A 85 -24.11 12.51 31.14
N ARG A 86 -23.70 13.58 31.85
CA ARG A 86 -22.29 14.02 31.88
C ARG A 86 -21.37 12.95 32.47
N SER A 87 -21.90 12.07 33.31
CA SER A 87 -21.16 10.95 33.87
C SER A 87 -20.70 9.91 32.84
N LEU A 88 -21.21 9.99 31.61
CA LEU A 88 -20.83 9.15 30.48
C LEU A 88 -19.84 9.86 29.54
N LEU A 89 -19.53 11.14 29.83
CA LEU A 89 -18.64 11.96 29.03
C LEU A 89 -17.38 12.31 29.83
N PRO A 90 -16.24 12.50 29.17
CA PRO A 90 -15.05 13.05 29.82
C PRO A 90 -15.31 14.46 30.34
N ASP A 91 -14.83 14.75 31.53
CA ASP A 91 -14.72 16.10 32.09
C ASP A 91 -13.36 16.71 31.75
N ARG A 92 -12.30 15.87 31.89
CA ARG A 92 -10.93 16.26 31.59
C ARG A 92 -10.16 15.08 30.99
N CYS A 93 -9.33 15.39 29.99
CA CYS A 93 -8.39 14.44 29.40
C CYS A 93 -6.98 15.06 29.39
N ASN A 94 -6.02 14.37 29.99
CA ASN A 94 -4.61 14.75 29.97
C ASN A 94 -3.84 13.73 29.17
N LEU A 95 -3.09 14.18 28.16
CA LEU A 95 -2.18 13.40 27.37
C LEU A 95 -0.76 13.86 27.63
N LYS A 96 0.13 12.93 27.96
CA LYS A 96 1.58 13.12 27.95
C LYS A 96 2.17 12.16 26.92
N ALA A 97 2.86 12.70 25.93
CA ALA A 97 3.47 11.93 24.86
C ALA A 97 4.98 12.21 24.81
N ASN A 98 5.78 11.17 24.67
CA ASN A 98 7.23 11.25 24.57
C ASN A 98 7.70 10.50 23.32
N PHE A 99 8.11 11.24 22.31
CA PHE A 99 8.64 10.72 21.06
C PHE A 99 10.16 10.64 21.12
N ARG A 100 10.73 9.47 20.74
CA ARG A 100 12.17 9.22 20.70
C ARG A 100 12.57 8.59 19.38
N PHE A 101 13.38 9.30 18.61
CA PHE A 101 13.89 8.79 17.35
C PHE A 101 15.24 9.43 16.98
N MET A 102 16.23 8.62 16.62
CA MET A 102 17.56 9.05 16.14
C MET A 102 18.23 10.14 17.02
N GLY A 103 18.17 9.98 18.35
CA GLY A 103 18.74 10.94 19.29
C GLY A 103 17.83 12.11 19.66
N ASN A 104 16.73 12.32 18.93
CA ASN A 104 15.75 13.32 19.29
C ASN A 104 14.79 12.79 20.37
N ASN A 105 14.49 13.65 21.32
CA ASN A 105 13.55 13.37 22.41
C ASN A 105 12.59 14.57 22.54
N ILE A 106 11.34 14.36 22.12
CA ILE A 106 10.31 15.39 22.15
C ILE A 106 9.23 14.98 23.12
N THR A 107 8.96 15.81 24.11
CA THR A 107 7.86 15.59 25.06
C THR A 107 6.77 16.62 24.81
N GLY A 108 5.55 16.13 24.57
CA GLY A 108 4.34 16.94 24.43
C GLY A 108 3.37 16.68 25.59
N MET A 109 2.72 17.70 26.07
CA MET A 109 1.62 17.62 27.03
C MET A 109 0.41 18.35 26.46
N LEU A 110 -0.77 17.70 26.56
CA LEU A 110 -2.04 18.27 26.12
C LEU A 110 -3.09 18.01 27.20
N SER A 111 -3.77 19.07 27.64
CA SER A 111 -4.91 18.96 28.54
C SER A 111 -6.16 19.49 27.86
N SER A 112 -7.21 18.68 27.80
CA SER A 112 -8.51 19.04 27.23
C SER A 112 -9.55 19.04 28.32
N TYR A 113 -10.36 20.08 28.39
CA TYR A 113 -11.45 20.27 29.34
C TYR A 113 -12.76 20.38 28.57
N TYR A 114 -13.73 19.56 28.94
CA TYR A 114 -15.01 19.46 28.22
C TYR A 114 -16.18 20.12 28.96
N ASN A 115 -15.97 20.48 30.22
CA ASN A 115 -16.97 21.11 31.07
C ASN A 115 -16.46 22.49 31.56
N LEU A 116 -16.45 23.46 30.64
CA LEU A 116 -16.02 24.82 30.98
C LEU A 116 -17.12 25.57 31.75
N PRO A 117 -16.79 26.33 32.81
CA PRO A 117 -17.74 27.06 33.61
C PRO A 117 -18.34 28.27 32.87
N LYS A 118 -17.74 28.72 31.78
CA LYS A 118 -18.23 29.83 30.95
C LYS A 118 -18.80 29.31 29.63
N VAL A 119 -20.03 29.68 29.34
CA VAL A 119 -20.62 29.50 28.01
C VAL A 119 -19.98 30.53 27.09
N LEU A 120 -19.22 30.04 26.12
CA LEU A 120 -18.67 30.87 25.05
C LEU A 120 -19.75 31.13 24.03
N SER A 121 -19.76 32.34 23.44
CA SER A 121 -20.70 32.74 22.40
C SER A 121 -20.60 31.81 21.18
N ASP A 122 -21.74 31.51 20.55
CA ASP A 122 -21.81 30.69 19.33
C ASP A 122 -21.11 31.33 18.11
N THR A 123 -20.62 32.55 18.25
CA THR A 123 -19.90 33.31 17.20
C THR A 123 -18.39 33.21 17.29
N LEU A 124 -17.86 32.15 17.91
CA LEU A 124 -16.43 31.94 17.99
C LEU A 124 -15.82 31.68 16.61
N ASN A 125 -14.87 32.56 16.25
CA ASN A 125 -14.00 32.38 15.11
C ASN A 125 -13.03 31.22 15.42
N ASN A 126 -12.80 30.31 14.45
CA ASN A 126 -11.80 29.23 14.53
C ASN A 126 -10.34 29.72 14.48
N ALA A 127 -10.10 31.01 14.41
CA ALA A 127 -8.76 31.58 14.49
C ALA A 127 -8.18 31.38 15.90
N ALA A 128 -6.88 31.05 15.97
CA ALA A 128 -6.18 30.92 17.23
C ALA A 128 -6.12 32.29 17.94
N ASP A 129 -6.84 32.44 19.03
CA ASP A 129 -6.85 33.64 19.85
C ASP A 129 -6.18 33.34 21.20
N THR A 130 -4.97 33.86 21.38
CA THR A 130 -4.17 33.68 22.59
C THR A 130 -4.70 34.48 23.76
N THR A 131 -5.37 35.61 23.52
CA THR A 131 -5.95 36.45 24.58
C THR A 131 -7.20 35.82 25.15
N LEU A 132 -8.05 35.29 24.28
CA LEU A 132 -9.23 34.51 24.69
C LEU A 132 -8.82 33.26 25.45
N MET A 133 -7.77 32.55 24.98
CA MET A 133 -7.27 31.35 25.62
C MET A 133 -6.74 31.63 27.04
N SER A 134 -6.11 32.78 27.28
CA SER A 134 -5.67 33.16 28.62
C SER A 134 -6.82 33.38 29.60
N GLN A 135 -7.98 33.88 29.10
CA GLN A 135 -9.18 34.15 29.91
C GLN A 135 -9.99 32.90 30.25
N VAL A 136 -10.03 31.92 29.32
CA VAL A 136 -10.83 30.70 29.48
C VAL A 136 -10.02 29.50 29.98
N ARG A 137 -8.72 29.65 30.15
CA ARG A 137 -7.84 28.58 30.59
C ARG A 137 -8.21 28.13 32.02
N PRO A 138 -8.62 26.85 32.22
CA PRO A 138 -9.05 26.37 33.51
C PRO A 138 -7.91 26.17 34.52
N VAL A 139 -6.68 26.02 34.02
CA VAL A 139 -5.47 25.91 34.84
C VAL A 139 -4.44 26.91 34.35
N LEU A 140 -3.90 27.73 35.24
CA LEU A 140 -2.84 28.68 34.88
C LEU A 140 -1.59 27.95 34.44
N LEU A 141 -0.84 28.57 33.52
CA LEU A 141 0.49 28.06 33.15
C LEU A 141 1.44 28.15 34.32
N ASN A 142 2.28 27.15 34.52
CA ASN A 142 3.39 27.24 35.43
C ASN A 142 4.50 28.15 34.86
N GLU A 143 5.46 28.57 35.66
CA GLU A 143 6.52 29.50 35.23
C GLU A 143 7.33 28.96 34.04
N GLN A 144 7.62 27.67 33.98
CA GLN A 144 8.35 27.07 32.85
C GLN A 144 7.52 27.05 31.58
N GLU A 145 6.25 26.72 31.66
CA GLU A 145 5.32 26.74 30.52
C GLU A 145 5.14 28.16 30.00
N GLN A 146 5.08 29.15 30.87
CA GLN A 146 4.96 30.56 30.52
C GLN A 146 6.20 31.06 29.76
N LEU A 147 7.40 30.71 30.23
CA LEU A 147 8.66 31.01 29.53
C LEU A 147 8.73 30.38 28.14
N ILE A 148 8.35 29.11 28.00
CA ILE A 148 8.31 28.42 26.71
C ILE A 148 7.32 29.09 25.77
N TYR A 149 6.17 29.50 26.28
CA TYR A 149 5.13 30.19 25.52
C TYR A 149 5.62 31.54 25.01
N GLU A 150 6.26 32.33 25.85
CA GLU A 150 6.83 33.63 25.50
C GLU A 150 7.97 33.49 24.47
N GLN A 151 8.86 32.52 24.64
CA GLN A 151 9.93 32.23 23.69
C GLN A 151 9.38 31.83 22.32
N TYR A 152 8.36 30.96 22.28
CA TYR A 152 7.73 30.51 21.06
C TYR A 152 7.09 31.68 20.30
N PHE A 153 6.33 32.54 20.95
CA PHE A 153 5.70 33.69 20.30
C PHE A 153 6.72 34.73 19.83
N LYS A 154 7.77 34.94 20.60
CA LYS A 154 8.87 35.83 20.21
C LYS A 154 9.58 35.32 18.95
N GLU A 155 9.83 34.02 18.90
CA GLU A 155 10.47 33.41 17.72
C GLU A 155 9.53 33.36 16.51
N LYS A 156 8.25 33.09 16.72
CA LYS A 156 7.22 33.13 15.67
C LYS A 156 7.12 34.54 15.07
N SER A 157 7.01 35.57 15.91
CA SER A 157 6.98 36.98 15.45
C SER A 157 8.24 37.36 14.66
N ARG A 158 9.40 36.86 15.08
CA ARG A 158 10.66 37.03 14.35
C ARG A 158 10.64 36.35 12.98
N ARG A 159 10.14 35.14 12.90
CA ARG A 159 10.00 34.38 11.61
C ARG A 159 9.01 35.07 10.68
N ASP A 160 7.87 35.51 11.19
CA ASP A 160 6.84 36.20 10.42
C ASP A 160 7.38 37.53 9.88
N SER A 161 8.15 38.27 10.69
CA SER A 161 8.83 39.54 10.26
C SER A 161 9.89 39.28 9.18
N LEU A 162 10.67 38.18 9.30
CA LEU A 162 11.67 37.79 8.29
C LEU A 162 11.01 37.34 6.99
N SER A 163 9.90 36.60 7.05
CA SER A 163 9.17 36.13 5.87
C SER A 163 8.54 37.31 5.10
N LEU A 164 8.06 38.33 5.79
CA LEU A 164 7.56 39.56 5.21
C LEU A 164 8.70 40.40 4.55
N ALA A 165 9.90 40.41 5.15
CA ALA A 165 11.06 41.09 4.59
C ALA A 165 11.66 40.36 3.38
N ASP A 166 11.61 39.01 3.36
CA ASP A 166 12.11 38.19 2.24
C ASP A 166 11.16 38.18 1.02
N SER A 167 9.87 38.45 1.21
CA SER A 167 8.93 38.56 0.10
C SER A 167 9.20 39.73 -0.85
N THR A 168 10.02 40.69 -0.43
CA THR A 168 10.38 41.88 -1.22
C THR A 168 11.71 41.75 -1.96
N LYS A 169 12.49 40.68 -1.79
CA LYS A 169 13.81 40.56 -2.46
C LYS A 169 14.08 39.12 -2.91
N LYS A 170 14.24 38.96 -4.20
CA LYS A 170 14.94 38.01 -5.05
C LYS A 170 14.04 37.20 -5.99
N LYS A 171 14.22 37.46 -7.29
CA LYS A 171 14.09 36.44 -8.33
C LYS A 171 15.08 35.31 -7.98
N ARG A 172 14.57 34.26 -7.37
CA ARG A 172 15.34 33.07 -7.08
C ARG A 172 15.69 32.36 -8.38
N ASN A 173 16.93 31.90 -8.53
CA ASN A 173 17.33 31.03 -9.62
C ASN A 173 16.75 29.64 -9.31
N PHE A 174 15.55 29.39 -9.85
CA PHE A 174 14.76 28.18 -9.63
C PHE A 174 15.59 26.89 -9.71
N ALA A 175 16.48 26.75 -10.68
CA ALA A 175 17.31 25.54 -10.85
C ALA A 175 18.33 25.35 -9.71
N LYS A 176 18.93 26.41 -9.17
CA LYS A 176 19.93 26.32 -8.11
C LYS A 176 19.31 26.06 -6.74
N ASP A 177 18.15 26.63 -6.49
CA ASP A 177 17.42 26.47 -5.23
C ASP A 177 16.80 25.07 -5.16
N VAL A 178 16.24 24.55 -6.27
CA VAL A 178 15.76 23.17 -6.37
C VAL A 178 16.90 22.17 -6.16
N LEU A 179 18.11 22.44 -6.64
CA LEU A 179 19.24 21.54 -6.48
C LEU A 179 19.75 21.53 -5.03
N TRP A 180 19.74 22.68 -4.33
CA TRP A 180 20.09 22.77 -2.91
C TRP A 180 19.00 22.20 -2.00
N ASP A 181 17.72 22.39 -2.31
CA ASP A 181 16.61 21.77 -1.60
C ASP A 181 16.59 20.23 -1.82
N ILE A 182 17.01 19.76 -3.00
CA ILE A 182 17.16 18.32 -3.28
C ILE A 182 18.36 17.72 -2.53
N VAL A 183 19.49 18.40 -2.47
CA VAL A 183 20.74 17.87 -1.87
C VAL A 183 20.80 18.06 -0.35
N GLY A 184 20.03 19.00 0.22
CA GLY A 184 19.95 19.26 1.66
C GLY A 184 18.91 18.42 2.36
N ASP A 185 17.79 19.05 2.74
CA ASP A 185 16.76 18.44 3.57
C ASP A 185 15.89 17.40 2.84
N ASN A 186 15.88 17.40 1.50
CA ASN A 186 14.96 16.62 0.69
C ASN A 186 15.53 15.31 0.11
N MET A 187 16.79 14.99 0.35
CA MET A 187 17.34 13.68 -0.08
C MET A 187 16.61 12.50 0.60
N VAL A 188 16.10 12.71 1.79
CA VAL A 188 15.38 11.71 2.62
C VAL A 188 13.90 12.04 2.70
N ASN A 189 13.50 13.30 2.46
CA ASN A 189 12.12 13.75 2.57
C ASN A 189 11.41 13.76 1.20
N ARG A 190 10.10 13.60 1.24
CA ARG A 190 9.23 13.73 0.08
C ARG A 190 9.10 15.20 -0.30
N ILE A 191 9.36 15.51 -1.57
CA ILE A 191 9.13 16.85 -2.10
C ILE A 191 7.69 16.92 -2.59
N GLN A 192 6.92 17.86 -2.08
CA GLN A 192 5.58 18.16 -2.57
C GLN A 192 5.46 19.66 -2.78
N GLN A 193 4.97 20.02 -3.94
CA GLN A 193 4.65 21.41 -4.28
C GLN A 193 3.22 21.48 -4.76
N ASP A 194 2.43 22.33 -4.12
CA ASP A 194 1.07 22.62 -4.51
C ASP A 194 1.04 23.78 -5.50
N PHE A 195 0.13 23.73 -6.47
CA PHE A 195 -0.04 24.77 -7.49
C PHE A 195 -1.52 25.00 -7.80
N GLY A 196 -1.82 26.12 -8.49
CA GLY A 196 -3.19 26.58 -8.73
C GLY A 196 -3.64 27.63 -7.72
N LYS A 197 -4.74 28.36 -8.03
CA LYS A 197 -5.21 29.51 -7.24
C LYS A 197 -5.63 29.15 -5.81
N GLU A 198 -6.11 27.92 -5.60
CA GLU A 198 -6.61 27.38 -4.33
C GLU A 198 -5.96 26.01 -4.00
N SER A 199 -4.68 25.82 -4.36
CA SER A 199 -3.99 24.53 -4.20
C SER A 199 -4.73 23.37 -4.90
N GLN A 200 -5.31 23.64 -6.07
CA GLN A 200 -6.08 22.69 -6.86
C GLN A 200 -5.25 21.53 -7.41
N GLY A 201 -3.95 21.72 -7.49
CA GLY A 201 -3.02 20.71 -7.97
C GLY A 201 -1.82 20.51 -7.06
N TYR A 202 -1.20 19.35 -7.17
CA TYR A 202 0.08 19.07 -6.53
C TYR A 202 0.98 18.25 -7.44
N VAL A 203 2.28 18.44 -7.27
CA VAL A 203 3.32 17.54 -7.76
C VAL A 203 4.07 16.98 -6.56
N ARG A 204 4.21 15.67 -6.53
CA ARG A 204 4.91 14.95 -5.47
C ARG A 204 6.00 14.07 -6.06
N LEU A 205 7.21 14.28 -5.57
CA LEU A 205 8.39 13.53 -5.93
C LEU A 205 8.78 12.61 -4.78
N SER A 206 9.10 11.36 -5.10
CA SER A 206 9.64 10.44 -4.09
C SER A 206 11.07 10.84 -3.69
N PRO A 207 11.49 10.56 -2.45
CA PRO A 207 12.85 10.84 -2.00
C PRO A 207 13.88 10.12 -2.87
N ILE A 208 14.95 10.80 -3.26
CA ILE A 208 15.95 10.27 -4.21
C ILE A 208 16.80 9.17 -3.56
N LEU A 209 17.19 9.33 -2.30
CA LEU A 209 18.02 8.37 -1.56
C LEU A 209 17.22 7.48 -0.60
N ASN A 210 15.99 7.16 -0.93
CA ASN A 210 15.23 6.26 -0.09
C ASN A 210 15.56 4.79 -0.42
N PRO A 211 16.08 4.00 0.55
CA PRO A 211 16.33 2.56 0.36
C PRO A 211 15.10 1.77 -0.10
N LEU A 212 13.88 2.25 0.21
CA LEU A 212 12.61 1.67 -0.25
C LEU A 212 12.48 1.63 -1.78
N TYR A 213 13.17 2.53 -2.48
CA TYR A 213 13.18 2.58 -3.93
C TYR A 213 14.34 1.80 -4.54
N MET A 214 15.11 1.09 -3.72
CA MET A 214 16.14 0.17 -4.16
C MET A 214 15.64 -1.27 -3.99
N GLY A 215 15.87 -2.09 -4.97
CA GLY A 215 15.54 -3.51 -4.94
C GLY A 215 16.70 -4.33 -5.47
N TYR A 216 16.77 -5.58 -5.05
CA TYR A 216 17.76 -6.51 -5.59
C TYR A 216 17.10 -7.84 -5.94
N THR A 217 17.35 -8.32 -7.13
CA THR A 217 17.00 -9.68 -7.53
C THR A 217 18.20 -10.34 -8.21
N LYS A 218 18.38 -11.66 -8.03
CA LYS A 218 19.47 -12.40 -8.66
C LYS A 218 19.53 -12.19 -10.18
N ARG A 219 18.37 -12.08 -10.82
CA ARG A 219 18.22 -11.90 -12.27
C ARG A 219 18.50 -10.48 -12.73
N LYS A 220 17.91 -9.48 -12.08
CA LYS A 220 17.97 -8.06 -12.49
C LYS A 220 19.10 -7.28 -11.81
N GLY A 221 19.76 -7.86 -10.81
CA GLY A 221 20.74 -7.18 -9.98
C GLY A 221 20.13 -6.09 -9.12
N LEU A 222 20.88 -5.05 -8.82
CA LEU A 222 20.40 -3.86 -8.15
C LEU A 222 19.48 -3.07 -9.08
N ILE A 223 18.35 -2.65 -8.54
CA ILE A 223 17.34 -1.86 -9.24
C ILE A 223 17.12 -0.59 -8.43
N TYR A 224 17.21 0.57 -9.09
CA TYR A 224 16.81 1.85 -8.54
C TYR A 224 15.45 2.25 -9.11
N LYS A 225 14.56 2.74 -8.26
CA LYS A 225 13.18 3.10 -8.62
C LYS A 225 12.92 4.58 -8.35
N PHE A 226 11.97 5.14 -9.09
CA PHE A 226 11.60 6.53 -9.03
C PHE A 226 10.09 6.69 -9.25
N ASP A 227 9.43 7.53 -8.46
CA ASP A 227 7.97 7.74 -8.52
C ASP A 227 7.65 9.23 -8.42
N ILE A 228 7.00 9.76 -9.45
CA ILE A 228 6.43 11.11 -9.44
C ILE A 228 4.93 10.97 -9.54
N ARG A 229 4.20 11.71 -8.72
CA ARG A 229 2.74 11.82 -8.77
C ARG A 229 2.34 13.27 -8.96
N SER A 230 1.43 13.51 -9.88
CA SER A 230 0.79 14.80 -10.07
C SER A 230 -0.71 14.61 -10.11
N SER A 231 -1.43 15.53 -9.52
CA SER A 231 -2.88 15.56 -9.61
C SER A 231 -3.34 16.99 -9.73
N TYR A 232 -4.37 17.24 -10.53
CA TYR A 232 -5.01 18.53 -10.68
C TYR A 232 -6.53 18.36 -10.71
N SER A 233 -7.22 19.07 -9.84
CA SER A 233 -8.68 19.09 -9.76
C SER A 233 -9.20 20.35 -10.45
N PHE A 234 -9.88 20.19 -11.58
CA PHE A 234 -10.51 21.30 -12.30
C PHE A 234 -11.76 21.78 -11.55
N ASN A 235 -12.50 20.82 -10.97
CA ASN A 235 -13.64 21.02 -10.10
C ASN A 235 -13.90 19.73 -9.28
N ASP A 236 -14.94 19.69 -8.46
CA ASP A 236 -15.28 18.54 -7.60
C ASP A 236 -15.54 17.23 -8.37
N ASN A 237 -15.89 17.32 -9.66
CA ASN A 237 -16.23 16.16 -10.50
C ASN A 237 -15.14 15.78 -11.50
N ILE A 238 -14.23 16.72 -11.82
CA ILE A 238 -13.23 16.54 -12.88
C ILE A 238 -11.83 16.65 -12.29
N GLN A 239 -11.08 15.58 -12.40
CA GLN A 239 -9.72 15.48 -11.89
C GLN A 239 -8.81 14.76 -12.88
N LEU A 240 -7.62 15.27 -13.08
CA LEU A 240 -6.55 14.62 -13.82
C LEU A 240 -5.47 14.17 -12.84
N GLY A 241 -5.19 12.89 -12.82
CA GLY A 241 -4.07 12.30 -12.10
C GLY A 241 -3.05 11.71 -13.06
N VAL A 242 -1.77 11.99 -12.89
CA VAL A 242 -0.69 11.39 -13.68
C VAL A 242 0.35 10.86 -12.71
N ARG A 243 0.79 9.63 -12.93
CA ARG A 243 1.88 9.04 -12.17
C ARG A 243 2.97 8.55 -13.09
N PHE A 244 4.19 8.97 -12.87
CA PHE A 244 5.35 8.48 -13.59
C PHE A 244 6.16 7.57 -12.66
N ARG A 245 6.30 6.32 -13.02
CA ARG A 245 7.13 5.33 -12.34
C ARG A 245 8.24 4.90 -13.27
N ALA A 246 9.48 4.98 -12.83
CA ALA A 246 10.61 4.46 -13.57
C ALA A 246 11.51 3.62 -12.67
N GLY A 247 12.20 2.64 -13.24
CA GLY A 247 13.19 1.82 -12.58
C GLY A 247 14.33 1.48 -13.53
N TYR A 248 15.54 1.48 -13.01
CA TYR A 248 16.73 1.12 -13.77
C TYR A 248 17.39 -0.10 -13.16
N SER A 249 17.57 -1.14 -13.97
CA SER A 249 18.32 -2.34 -13.61
C SER A 249 19.77 -2.17 -14.00
N PHE A 250 20.67 -2.11 -13.02
CA PHE A 250 22.10 -1.93 -13.27
C PHE A 250 22.77 -3.14 -13.94
N LYS A 251 22.33 -4.35 -13.59
CA LYS A 251 22.85 -5.59 -14.20
C LYS A 251 22.43 -5.76 -15.66
N LEU A 252 21.22 -5.34 -16.01
CA LEU A 252 20.67 -5.52 -17.34
C LEU A 252 20.81 -4.27 -18.20
N HIS A 253 21.34 -3.17 -17.65
CA HIS A 253 21.44 -1.86 -18.30
C HIS A 253 20.12 -1.43 -18.95
N GLN A 254 18.98 -1.64 -18.25
CA GLN A 254 17.65 -1.45 -18.81
C GLN A 254 16.80 -0.53 -17.97
N LEU A 255 16.21 0.45 -18.65
CA LEU A 255 15.19 1.32 -18.09
C LEU A 255 13.80 0.68 -18.24
N TYR A 256 13.04 0.69 -17.16
CA TYR A 256 11.63 0.29 -17.09
C TYR A 256 10.81 1.48 -16.66
N PHE A 257 9.68 1.70 -17.30
CA PHE A 257 8.78 2.79 -16.88
C PHE A 257 7.31 2.43 -17.09
N ASN A 258 6.45 3.10 -16.33
CA ASN A 258 5.00 3.00 -16.42
C ASN A 258 4.39 4.35 -16.07
N ILE A 259 3.54 4.87 -16.95
CA ILE A 259 2.90 6.18 -16.85
C ILE A 259 1.38 5.99 -16.89
N PRO A 260 0.72 5.63 -15.78
CA PRO A 260 -0.72 5.70 -15.69
C PRO A 260 -1.17 7.16 -15.57
N ALA A 261 -2.13 7.54 -16.40
CA ALA A 261 -2.83 8.80 -16.36
C ALA A 261 -4.32 8.53 -16.26
N THR A 262 -4.99 9.12 -15.27
CA THR A 262 -6.42 8.92 -15.01
C THR A 262 -7.12 10.27 -15.11
N PHE A 263 -8.09 10.36 -16.00
CA PHE A 263 -8.95 11.51 -16.15
C PHE A 263 -10.35 11.17 -15.65
N ASN A 264 -10.66 11.57 -14.41
CA ASN A 264 -11.99 11.44 -13.84
C ASN A 264 -12.87 12.53 -14.43
N TYR A 265 -13.94 12.15 -15.10
CA TYR A 265 -14.87 13.09 -15.74
C TYR A 265 -16.27 13.03 -15.15
N ASN A 266 -16.59 12.01 -14.35
CA ASN A 266 -17.89 11.88 -13.70
C ASN A 266 -17.80 11.10 -12.39
N ALA A 267 -17.69 11.83 -11.28
CA ALA A 267 -17.59 11.24 -9.95
C ALA A 267 -18.85 10.46 -9.51
N LYS A 268 -20.04 10.81 -10.02
CA LYS A 268 -21.31 10.14 -9.64
C LYS A 268 -21.40 8.72 -10.18
N HIS A 269 -20.83 8.48 -11.36
CA HIS A 269 -20.83 7.19 -12.05
C HIS A 269 -19.45 6.50 -12.00
N ASP A 270 -18.54 6.98 -11.15
CA ASP A 270 -17.16 6.49 -11.11
C ASP A 270 -16.55 6.46 -12.53
N GLY A 271 -16.93 7.49 -13.34
CA GLY A 271 -16.57 7.58 -14.75
C GLY A 271 -15.17 8.17 -14.92
N TYR A 272 -14.27 7.38 -15.47
CA TYR A 272 -12.91 7.85 -15.76
C TYR A 272 -12.34 7.22 -17.04
N LEU A 273 -11.43 7.94 -17.64
CA LEU A 273 -10.58 7.45 -18.72
C LEU A 273 -9.19 7.18 -18.15
N GLU A 274 -8.72 5.96 -18.24
CA GLU A 274 -7.37 5.56 -17.86
C GLU A 274 -6.51 5.33 -19.10
N MET A 275 -5.39 6.00 -19.18
CA MET A 275 -4.35 5.78 -20.15
C MET A 275 -3.11 5.25 -19.45
N VAL A 276 -2.57 4.14 -19.90
CA VAL A 276 -1.33 3.56 -19.38
C VAL A 276 -0.35 3.41 -20.53
N TYR A 277 0.82 4.01 -20.39
CA TYR A 277 1.93 3.79 -21.32
C TYR A 277 3.15 3.29 -20.55
N GLY A 278 3.79 2.24 -21.02
CA GLY A 278 4.93 1.70 -20.34
C GLY A 278 5.82 0.81 -21.20
N GLN A 279 7.01 0.56 -20.65
CA GLN A 279 7.98 -0.38 -21.21
C GLN A 279 8.67 -1.11 -20.07
N GLY A 280 8.88 -2.41 -20.25
CA GLY A 280 9.66 -3.16 -19.28
C GLY A 280 9.09 -4.50 -18.89
N ASN A 281 7.92 -4.84 -19.39
CA ASN A 281 7.41 -6.20 -19.22
C ASN A 281 8.37 -7.17 -19.92
N ARG A 282 8.80 -8.20 -19.17
CA ARG A 282 9.58 -9.30 -19.71
C ARG A 282 8.77 -10.56 -19.58
N ILE A 283 8.18 -10.98 -20.68
CA ILE A 283 7.44 -12.23 -20.73
C ILE A 283 8.46 -13.35 -20.79
N ASN A 284 8.40 -14.26 -19.83
CA ASN A 284 9.21 -15.46 -19.86
C ASN A 284 8.41 -16.60 -20.47
N THR A 285 9.00 -17.22 -21.49
CA THR A 285 8.46 -18.47 -22.07
C THR A 285 9.59 -19.41 -22.37
N ASN A 286 9.41 -20.67 -22.04
CA ASN A 286 10.39 -21.70 -22.38
C ASN A 286 10.04 -22.50 -23.65
N VAL A 287 8.95 -22.13 -24.32
CA VAL A 287 8.46 -22.87 -25.49
C VAL A 287 9.48 -22.86 -26.61
N ILE A 288 9.99 -21.68 -26.95
CA ILE A 288 10.99 -21.55 -28.03
C ILE A 288 12.30 -22.26 -27.63
N ALA A 289 12.75 -22.09 -26.40
CA ALA A 289 13.94 -22.77 -25.89
C ALA A 289 13.81 -24.29 -25.97
N ARG A 290 12.63 -24.85 -25.67
CA ARG A 290 12.36 -26.30 -25.81
C ARG A 290 12.37 -26.72 -27.26
N ASN A 291 11.68 -26.00 -28.14
CA ASN A 291 11.63 -26.33 -29.57
C ASN A 291 13.05 -26.32 -30.20
N ILE A 292 13.89 -25.36 -29.82
CA ILE A 292 15.26 -25.29 -30.31
C ILE A 292 16.10 -26.46 -29.75
N LEU A 293 15.92 -26.81 -28.47
CA LEU A 293 16.60 -27.96 -27.87
C LEU A 293 16.14 -29.29 -28.47
N ASP A 294 14.86 -29.42 -28.84
CA ASP A 294 14.33 -30.61 -29.46
C ASP A 294 14.89 -30.77 -30.90
N ILE A 295 14.96 -29.68 -31.67
CA ILE A 295 15.59 -29.68 -33.00
C ILE A 295 17.07 -30.07 -32.93
N LYS A 296 17.81 -29.57 -31.93
CA LYS A 296 19.23 -29.86 -31.74
C LYS A 296 19.54 -31.27 -31.23
N ARG A 297 18.61 -31.91 -30.55
CA ARG A 297 18.75 -33.31 -30.11
C ARG A 297 18.86 -34.29 -31.28
N ASP A 298 18.28 -33.91 -32.41
CA ASP A 298 18.33 -34.72 -33.63
C ASP A 298 19.67 -34.56 -34.36
N ASP A 299 20.48 -33.53 -34.03
CA ASP A 299 21.74 -33.18 -34.75
C ASP A 299 23.04 -33.54 -34.02
N ASP A 300 23.05 -34.37 -32.99
CA ASP A 300 24.21 -34.91 -32.22
C ASP A 300 25.28 -33.87 -31.76
N GLU A 301 25.01 -32.58 -31.77
CA GLU A 301 25.91 -31.57 -31.22
C GLU A 301 25.53 -31.18 -29.78
N GLU A 302 26.42 -31.41 -28.84
CA GLU A 302 26.37 -30.97 -27.45
C GLU A 302 26.49 -29.42 -27.35
N ILE A 303 25.41 -28.70 -27.62
CA ILE A 303 25.39 -27.24 -27.51
C ILE A 303 24.79 -26.85 -26.15
N THR A 304 25.61 -26.25 -25.29
CA THR A 304 25.19 -25.55 -24.07
C THR A 304 24.36 -24.31 -24.43
N VAL A 305 23.09 -24.49 -24.61
CA VAL A 305 22.16 -23.38 -24.87
C VAL A 305 21.90 -22.63 -23.56
N ASN A 306 22.33 -21.38 -23.47
CA ASN A 306 21.95 -20.53 -22.37
C ASN A 306 20.46 -20.22 -22.49
N LYS A 307 19.63 -20.88 -21.67
CA LYS A 307 18.16 -20.76 -21.68
C LYS A 307 17.67 -19.30 -21.55
N ASP A 308 18.45 -18.45 -20.89
CA ASP A 308 18.08 -17.03 -20.68
C ASP A 308 17.97 -16.25 -22.00
N ASN A 309 18.68 -16.65 -23.05
CA ASN A 309 18.66 -15.98 -24.35
C ASN A 309 17.34 -16.17 -25.13
N TYR A 310 16.58 -17.23 -24.83
CA TYR A 310 15.40 -17.62 -25.60
C TYR A 310 14.08 -17.42 -24.86
N THR A 311 14.14 -16.93 -23.62
CA THR A 311 12.96 -16.91 -22.75
C THR A 311 12.41 -15.52 -22.51
N GLU A 312 13.13 -14.46 -22.87
CA GLU A 312 12.79 -13.10 -22.48
C GLU A 312 12.46 -12.18 -23.64
N PHE A 313 11.40 -11.40 -23.43
CA PHE A 313 10.91 -10.38 -24.33
C PHE A 313 10.74 -9.05 -23.61
N THR A 314 11.06 -7.96 -24.27
CA THR A 314 10.67 -6.62 -23.82
C THR A 314 9.30 -6.29 -24.40
N ASP A 315 8.41 -5.76 -23.59
CA ASP A 315 7.09 -5.28 -24.03
C ASP A 315 7.00 -3.76 -23.84
N SER A 316 6.70 -3.05 -24.92
CA SER A 316 6.25 -1.66 -24.90
C SER A 316 4.75 -1.69 -25.09
N TYR A 317 3.99 -1.22 -24.12
CA TYR A 317 2.55 -1.33 -24.13
C TYR A 317 1.85 0.01 -23.95
N PHE A 318 0.71 0.12 -24.55
CA PHE A 318 -0.23 1.22 -24.43
C PHE A 318 -1.62 0.65 -24.16
N ARG A 319 -2.30 1.15 -23.14
CA ARG A 319 -3.70 0.80 -22.85
C ARG A 319 -4.49 2.08 -22.65
N LEU A 320 -5.64 2.16 -23.27
CA LEU A 320 -6.61 3.22 -23.06
C LEU A 320 -7.94 2.55 -22.70
N THR A 321 -8.47 2.83 -21.53
CA THR A 321 -9.69 2.20 -21.01
C THR A 321 -10.63 3.26 -20.48
N ASN A 322 -11.87 3.22 -20.89
CA ASN A 322 -12.95 3.99 -20.31
C ASN A 322 -13.71 3.12 -19.32
N HIS A 323 -13.82 3.60 -18.09
CA HIS A 323 -14.55 2.95 -17.00
C HIS A 323 -15.83 3.73 -16.70
N TRP A 324 -16.94 3.02 -16.52
CA TRP A 324 -18.22 3.62 -16.20
C TRP A 324 -19.09 2.71 -15.34
N MET A 325 -19.57 3.24 -14.22
CA MET A 325 -20.54 2.56 -13.37
C MET A 325 -21.94 3.09 -13.64
N PHE A 326 -22.82 2.26 -14.21
CA PHE A 326 -24.24 2.64 -14.41
C PHE A 326 -25.09 2.41 -13.15
N SER A 327 -24.56 1.65 -12.19
CA SER A 327 -25.13 1.53 -10.83
C SER A 327 -24.00 1.24 -9.82
N PRO A 328 -24.23 1.35 -8.51
CA PRO A 328 -23.23 0.98 -7.51
C PRO A 328 -22.77 -0.49 -7.59
N LYS A 329 -23.53 -1.34 -8.28
CA LYS A 329 -23.28 -2.78 -8.40
C LYS A 329 -22.74 -3.19 -9.76
N TRP A 330 -23.04 -2.44 -10.80
CA TRP A 330 -22.72 -2.83 -12.19
C TRP A 330 -21.99 -1.71 -12.93
N GLY A 331 -20.97 -2.09 -13.62
CA GLY A 331 -20.21 -1.21 -14.49
C GLY A 331 -19.63 -1.95 -15.68
N PHE A 332 -19.02 -1.20 -16.57
CA PHE A 332 -18.30 -1.75 -17.72
C PHE A 332 -17.02 -0.98 -17.97
N GLU A 333 -16.12 -1.63 -18.64
CA GLU A 333 -14.90 -1.07 -19.19
C GLU A 333 -14.88 -1.33 -20.71
N ALA A 334 -14.42 -0.35 -21.46
CA ALA A 334 -14.19 -0.52 -22.88
C ALA A 334 -12.93 0.23 -23.29
N GLY A 335 -12.12 -0.38 -24.12
CA GLY A 335 -10.83 0.22 -24.43
C GLY A 335 -10.09 -0.45 -25.57
N ILE A 336 -8.81 -0.11 -25.65
CA ILE A 336 -7.86 -0.68 -26.59
C ILE A 336 -6.53 -0.94 -25.87
N ALA A 337 -5.96 -2.11 -26.11
CA ALA A 337 -4.63 -2.48 -25.66
C ALA A 337 -3.71 -2.69 -26.86
N ALA A 338 -2.55 -2.07 -26.84
CA ALA A 338 -1.53 -2.25 -27.86
C ALA A 338 -0.23 -2.71 -27.21
N HIS A 339 0.37 -3.76 -27.74
CA HIS A 339 1.64 -4.30 -27.31
C HIS A 339 2.62 -4.37 -28.47
N HIS A 340 3.86 -3.95 -28.20
CA HIS A 340 4.97 -4.16 -29.11
C HIS A 340 6.06 -4.94 -28.37
N ARG A 341 6.16 -6.22 -28.69
CA ARG A 341 7.06 -7.16 -28.02
C ARG A 341 8.26 -7.46 -28.92
N ARG A 342 9.44 -7.42 -28.32
CA ARG A 342 10.70 -7.67 -29.00
C ARG A 342 11.54 -8.66 -28.20
N ALA A 343 12.06 -9.68 -28.86
CA ALA A 343 13.04 -10.57 -28.29
C ALA A 343 14.30 -9.79 -27.88
N ILE A 344 14.91 -10.13 -26.75
CA ILE A 344 16.13 -9.48 -26.28
C ILE A 344 17.30 -9.85 -27.18
N HIS A 345 17.32 -11.09 -27.68
CA HIS A 345 18.32 -11.61 -28.60
C HIS A 345 17.66 -11.97 -29.93
N PRO A 346 17.35 -10.99 -30.81
CA PRO A 346 16.60 -11.20 -32.05
C PRO A 346 17.34 -12.16 -33.01
N GLU A 347 18.67 -12.12 -33.02
CA GLU A 347 19.52 -12.96 -33.86
C GLU A 347 19.28 -14.47 -33.63
N PHE A 348 19.01 -14.88 -32.41
CA PHE A 348 18.71 -16.27 -32.09
C PHE A 348 17.36 -16.72 -32.62
N TYR A 349 16.34 -15.84 -32.54
CA TYR A 349 15.02 -16.15 -33.06
C TYR A 349 15.02 -16.28 -34.56
N GLU A 350 15.67 -15.34 -35.24
CA GLU A 350 15.74 -15.26 -36.71
C GLU A 350 16.54 -16.44 -37.31
N SER A 351 17.61 -16.88 -36.65
CA SER A 351 18.41 -18.04 -37.10
C SER A 351 17.61 -19.35 -37.09
N TYR A 352 16.58 -19.46 -36.26
CA TYR A 352 15.68 -20.63 -36.20
C TYR A 352 14.34 -20.41 -36.90
N GLY A 353 14.22 -19.33 -37.68
CA GLY A 353 12.99 -19.01 -38.43
C GLY A 353 11.82 -18.50 -37.58
N TYR A 354 12.08 -18.10 -36.34
CA TYR A 354 11.07 -17.49 -35.48
C TYR A 354 11.09 -15.97 -35.60
N PRO A 355 9.90 -15.31 -35.67
CA PRO A 355 9.84 -13.86 -35.63
C PRO A 355 10.39 -13.32 -34.31
N SER A 356 11.21 -12.27 -34.39
CA SER A 356 11.79 -11.60 -33.23
C SER A 356 10.97 -10.41 -32.71
N LYS A 357 9.97 -9.96 -33.49
CA LYS A 357 9.12 -8.80 -33.20
C LYS A 357 7.67 -9.14 -33.41
N TYR A 358 6.85 -8.73 -32.44
CA TYR A 358 5.40 -8.94 -32.45
C TYR A 358 4.67 -7.67 -32.09
N ARG A 359 3.56 -7.44 -32.78
CA ARG A 359 2.66 -6.33 -32.53
C ARG A 359 1.25 -6.83 -32.41
N SER A 360 0.58 -6.49 -31.31
CA SER A 360 -0.84 -6.72 -31.12
C SER A 360 -1.56 -5.41 -30.84
N VAL A 361 -2.70 -5.23 -31.45
CA VAL A 361 -3.65 -4.17 -31.13
C VAL A 361 -5.00 -4.83 -30.96
N ALA A 362 -5.54 -4.72 -29.76
CA ALA A 362 -6.71 -5.46 -29.33
C ALA A 362 -7.74 -4.52 -28.71
N PRO A 363 -8.97 -4.43 -29.25
CA PRO A 363 -10.08 -3.91 -28.48
C PRO A 363 -10.32 -4.78 -27.23
N THR A 364 -10.65 -4.10 -26.13
CA THR A 364 -10.92 -4.72 -24.83
C THR A 364 -12.31 -4.34 -24.35
N PHE A 365 -12.98 -5.27 -23.71
CA PHE A 365 -14.27 -5.07 -23.09
C PHE A 365 -14.31 -5.79 -21.74
N GLY A 366 -14.75 -5.11 -20.69
CA GLY A 366 -14.85 -5.64 -19.34
C GLY A 366 -16.24 -5.38 -18.73
N LEU A 367 -16.71 -6.34 -17.94
CA LEU A 367 -17.88 -6.20 -17.08
C LEU A 367 -17.45 -6.21 -15.63
N ILE A 368 -18.05 -5.33 -14.83
CA ILE A 368 -17.78 -5.23 -13.41
C ILE A 368 -19.07 -5.49 -12.64
N TRP A 369 -19.00 -6.41 -11.70
CA TRP A 369 -20.11 -6.72 -10.81
C TRP A 369 -19.68 -6.67 -9.35
N ARG A 370 -20.34 -5.83 -8.54
CA ARG A 370 -20.10 -5.62 -7.13
C ARG A 370 -21.37 -5.98 -6.34
N PRO A 371 -21.65 -7.30 -6.09
CA PRO A 371 -22.92 -7.74 -5.51
C PRO A 371 -23.26 -7.06 -4.18
N TRP A 372 -22.26 -6.79 -3.37
CA TRP A 372 -22.40 -6.14 -2.05
C TRP A 372 -21.98 -4.66 -2.05
N GLY A 373 -21.89 -4.04 -3.24
CA GLY A 373 -21.49 -2.64 -3.40
C GLY A 373 -19.99 -2.42 -3.37
N PRO A 374 -19.54 -1.14 -3.32
CA PRO A 374 -18.13 -0.76 -3.56
C PRO A 374 -17.11 -1.32 -2.56
N LYS A 375 -17.56 -1.67 -1.35
CA LYS A 375 -16.70 -2.21 -0.29
C LYS A 375 -16.73 -3.74 -0.20
N GLY A 376 -17.52 -4.40 -1.05
CA GLY A 376 -17.66 -5.84 -1.06
C GLY A 376 -16.75 -6.54 -2.08
N VAL A 377 -17.17 -7.75 -2.46
CA VAL A 377 -16.51 -8.50 -3.53
C VAL A 377 -16.69 -7.77 -4.86
N SER A 378 -15.62 -7.70 -5.63
CA SER A 378 -15.63 -7.21 -7.02
C SER A 378 -15.33 -8.39 -7.94
N VAL A 379 -16.23 -8.63 -8.88
CA VAL A 379 -16.07 -9.63 -9.93
C VAL A 379 -15.89 -8.86 -11.25
N THR A 380 -14.85 -9.20 -12.00
CA THR A 380 -14.61 -8.69 -13.35
C THR A 380 -14.64 -9.81 -14.36
N ALA A 381 -15.10 -9.53 -15.55
CA ALA A 381 -15.02 -10.45 -16.69
C ALA A 381 -14.52 -9.65 -17.89
N ASP A 382 -13.36 -10.01 -18.39
CA ASP A 382 -12.59 -9.26 -19.37
C ASP A 382 -12.48 -10.05 -20.66
N TYR A 383 -12.76 -9.40 -21.78
CA TYR A 383 -12.62 -9.92 -23.13
C TYR A 383 -11.62 -9.07 -23.90
N GLU A 384 -10.69 -9.71 -24.58
CA GLU A 384 -9.68 -9.05 -25.40
C GLU A 384 -9.45 -9.84 -26.69
N ARG A 385 -9.47 -9.15 -27.82
CA ARG A 385 -9.27 -9.79 -29.14
C ARG A 385 -8.32 -8.99 -30.00
N SER A 386 -7.20 -9.58 -30.36
CA SER A 386 -6.27 -9.03 -31.35
C SER A 386 -6.60 -9.57 -32.73
N ILE A 387 -6.83 -8.67 -33.70
CA ILE A 387 -7.22 -9.00 -35.07
C ILE A 387 -6.02 -8.77 -35.98
N LYS A 388 -5.62 -9.80 -36.74
CA LYS A 388 -4.51 -9.71 -37.68
C LYS A 388 -4.79 -8.62 -38.74
N GLY A 389 -3.81 -7.74 -38.95
CA GLY A 389 -3.92 -6.60 -39.89
C GLY A 389 -4.53 -5.33 -39.28
N PHE A 390 -5.27 -5.42 -38.19
CA PHE A 390 -5.84 -4.24 -37.52
C PHE A 390 -4.72 -3.38 -36.88
N MET A 391 -4.62 -2.12 -37.32
CA MET A 391 -3.57 -1.17 -36.89
C MET A 391 -2.14 -1.74 -36.90
N GLY A 392 -1.86 -2.65 -37.85
CA GLY A 392 -0.55 -3.31 -37.98
C GLY A 392 -0.31 -4.47 -37.01
N SER A 393 -1.35 -5.02 -36.40
CA SER A 393 -1.27 -6.24 -35.60
C SER A 393 -0.86 -7.44 -36.45
N ASN A 394 0.13 -8.21 -35.99
CA ASN A 394 0.57 -9.43 -36.65
C ASN A 394 0.28 -10.70 -35.85
N ILE A 395 -0.20 -10.57 -34.60
CA ILE A 395 -0.59 -11.69 -33.75
C ILE A 395 -2.10 -11.70 -33.54
N PRO A 396 -2.85 -12.65 -34.12
CA PRO A 396 -4.24 -12.86 -33.77
C PRO A 396 -4.34 -13.69 -32.50
N TYR A 397 -5.15 -13.24 -31.54
CA TYR A 397 -5.56 -14.02 -30.37
C TYR A 397 -6.90 -13.51 -29.82
N GLU A 398 -7.54 -14.36 -29.07
CA GLU A 398 -8.77 -14.03 -28.36
C GLU A 398 -8.73 -14.66 -26.96
N ARG A 399 -8.99 -13.84 -25.96
CA ARG A 399 -8.83 -14.19 -24.55
C ARG A 399 -10.04 -13.75 -23.74
N ILE A 400 -10.47 -14.62 -22.84
CA ILE A 400 -11.47 -14.32 -21.82
C ILE A 400 -10.84 -14.57 -20.46
N GLU A 401 -10.95 -13.60 -19.57
CA GLU A 401 -10.51 -13.72 -18.18
C GLU A 401 -11.63 -13.29 -17.24
N ALA A 402 -11.75 -13.95 -16.09
CA ALA A 402 -12.61 -13.54 -15.00
C ALA A 402 -11.81 -13.52 -13.71
N ASP A 403 -12.03 -12.52 -12.87
CA ASP A 403 -11.36 -12.36 -11.59
C ASP A 403 -12.38 -11.89 -10.53
N ALA A 404 -12.39 -12.54 -9.38
CA ALA A 404 -13.20 -12.18 -8.24
C ALA A 404 -12.31 -11.94 -7.05
N LYS A 405 -12.33 -10.75 -6.48
CA LYS A 405 -11.54 -10.37 -5.32
C LYS A 405 -12.40 -9.75 -4.24
N GLY A 406 -12.09 -10.06 -2.99
CA GLY A 406 -12.78 -9.48 -1.85
C GLY A 406 -11.95 -9.49 -0.59
N ILE A 407 -12.20 -8.50 0.27
CA ILE A 407 -11.61 -8.39 1.60
C ILE A 407 -12.74 -8.41 2.61
N PHE A 408 -12.68 -9.34 3.55
CA PHE A 408 -13.67 -9.55 4.58
C PHE A 408 -13.08 -9.25 5.95
N TYR A 409 -13.64 -8.28 6.64
CA TYR A 409 -13.20 -7.86 7.96
C TYR A 409 -14.00 -8.62 9.03
N ALA A 410 -13.38 -9.60 9.70
CA ALA A 410 -13.97 -10.22 10.89
C ALA A 410 -13.88 -9.30 12.11
N SER A 411 -12.89 -8.42 12.12
CA SER A 411 -12.75 -7.30 13.04
C SER A 411 -11.86 -6.26 12.36
N ARG A 412 -11.69 -5.10 13.00
CA ARG A 412 -10.88 -4.01 12.39
C ARG A 412 -9.45 -4.41 11.98
N ARG A 413 -8.88 -5.47 12.59
CA ARG A 413 -7.52 -5.94 12.29
C ARG A 413 -7.41 -7.44 12.02
N LYS A 414 -8.54 -8.12 11.88
CA LYS A 414 -8.58 -9.50 11.38
C LYS A 414 -9.30 -9.47 10.07
N LEU A 415 -8.59 -9.77 9.03
CA LEU A 415 -9.15 -9.76 7.70
C LEU A 415 -8.83 -11.07 6.97
N TYR A 416 -9.72 -11.40 6.07
CA TYR A 416 -9.55 -12.43 5.08
C TYR A 416 -9.56 -11.76 3.71
N SER A 417 -8.53 -11.99 2.92
CA SER A 417 -8.50 -11.60 1.52
C SER A 417 -8.59 -12.85 0.68
N ALA A 418 -9.49 -12.83 -0.29
CA ALA A 418 -9.65 -13.92 -1.23
C ALA A 418 -9.66 -13.38 -2.66
N ARG A 419 -8.97 -14.07 -3.55
CA ARG A 419 -8.99 -13.82 -4.98
C ARG A 419 -9.14 -15.15 -5.71
N LEU A 420 -10.11 -15.22 -6.60
CA LEU A 420 -10.36 -16.34 -7.51
C LEU A 420 -10.29 -15.79 -8.93
N GLY A 421 -9.54 -16.45 -9.79
CA GLY A 421 -9.43 -16.02 -11.18
C GLY A 421 -9.39 -17.22 -12.11
N ALA A 422 -9.90 -17.02 -13.31
CA ALA A 422 -9.82 -18.00 -14.39
C ALA A 422 -9.66 -17.26 -15.71
N GLY A 423 -8.98 -17.89 -16.64
CA GLY A 423 -8.83 -17.34 -17.98
C GLY A 423 -8.51 -18.44 -18.99
N PHE A 424 -8.89 -18.21 -20.22
CA PHE A 424 -8.60 -19.12 -21.32
C PHE A 424 -8.52 -18.36 -22.64
N TYR A 425 -7.81 -18.94 -23.59
CA TYR A 425 -7.78 -18.48 -24.96
C TYR A 425 -8.75 -19.28 -25.80
N THR A 426 -9.67 -18.60 -26.46
CA THR A 426 -10.54 -19.20 -27.50
C THR A 426 -9.78 -19.33 -28.82
N MET A 427 -8.79 -18.47 -29.05
CA MET A 427 -7.89 -18.49 -30.20
C MET A 427 -6.52 -17.97 -29.80
N ARG A 428 -5.44 -18.66 -30.14
CA ARG A 428 -4.07 -18.27 -29.79
C ARG A 428 -3.17 -17.95 -30.99
N GLY A 429 -3.55 -18.32 -32.19
CA GLY A 429 -2.72 -18.18 -33.37
C GLY A 429 -1.46 -19.06 -33.36
N SER A 430 -0.61 -18.94 -34.38
CA SER A 430 0.62 -19.76 -34.52
C SER A 430 1.76 -19.33 -33.58
N HIS A 431 1.72 -18.10 -33.05
CA HIS A 431 2.80 -17.52 -32.23
C HIS A 431 2.33 -17.20 -30.81
N TRP A 432 1.56 -18.11 -30.23
CA TRP A 432 0.93 -17.97 -28.91
C TRP A 432 1.92 -17.80 -27.74
N TYR A 433 3.17 -18.14 -27.90
CA TYR A 433 4.21 -17.97 -26.89
C TYR A 433 4.59 -16.50 -26.58
N PHE A 434 4.09 -15.55 -27.35
CA PHE A 434 4.26 -14.12 -27.09
C PHE A 434 3.09 -13.47 -26.37
N ILE A 435 2.02 -14.21 -26.09
CA ILE A 435 0.86 -13.69 -25.39
C ILE A 435 0.89 -14.11 -23.93
N ASP A 436 0.30 -13.32 -23.08
CA ASP A 436 0.20 -13.53 -21.65
C ASP A 436 -1.20 -13.18 -21.14
N TYR A 437 -1.51 -13.65 -19.94
CA TYR A 437 -2.74 -13.31 -19.25
C TYR A 437 -2.60 -11.97 -18.51
N SER A 438 -3.61 -11.11 -18.57
CA SER A 438 -3.59 -9.78 -17.95
C SER A 438 -3.64 -9.85 -16.42
N ASN A 439 -4.24 -10.89 -15.86
CA ASN A 439 -4.36 -11.07 -14.41
C ASN A 439 -3.07 -11.54 -13.70
N PHE A 440 -2.01 -11.83 -14.45
CA PHE A 440 -0.66 -12.13 -13.94
C PHE A 440 0.31 -10.99 -14.23
N ASN A 441 -0.05 -9.76 -13.86
CA ASN A 441 0.73 -8.54 -14.14
C ASN A 441 2.05 -8.39 -13.37
N ASP A 442 2.49 -9.42 -12.67
CA ASP A 442 3.65 -9.37 -11.76
C ASP A 442 4.98 -9.09 -12.47
N ASN A 443 5.01 -9.19 -13.80
CA ASN A 443 6.21 -9.00 -14.61
C ASN A 443 6.43 -7.58 -15.14
N TYR A 444 5.43 -6.69 -15.04
CA TYR A 444 5.48 -5.38 -15.73
C TYR A 444 6.53 -4.43 -15.17
N ILE A 445 6.83 -4.50 -13.89
CA ILE A 445 7.74 -3.56 -13.25
C ILE A 445 8.71 -4.34 -12.37
N PRO A 446 10.00 -3.99 -12.41
CA PRO A 446 10.98 -4.62 -11.53
C PRO A 446 10.59 -4.37 -10.07
N GLY A 447 10.24 -5.41 -9.35
CA GLY A 447 9.92 -5.52 -7.94
C GLY A 447 9.51 -4.27 -7.16
N GLY A 448 8.51 -4.36 -6.31
CA GLY A 448 8.22 -3.38 -5.26
C GLY A 448 7.25 -2.25 -5.55
N TRP A 449 6.61 -2.18 -6.70
CA TRP A 449 5.52 -1.22 -6.90
C TRP A 449 4.12 -1.85 -6.84
N ASN A 450 4.03 -3.16 -7.01
CA ASN A 450 2.82 -3.96 -6.91
C ASN A 450 2.98 -5.07 -5.86
N ASP A 451 3.67 -4.77 -4.76
CA ASP A 451 3.86 -5.72 -3.67
C ASP A 451 2.59 -5.87 -2.83
N ASP A 452 1.49 -6.18 -3.49
CA ASP A 452 0.39 -6.85 -2.83
C ASP A 452 0.82 -8.28 -2.55
N TRP A 453 1.24 -8.52 -1.33
CA TRP A 453 1.55 -9.86 -0.84
C TRP A 453 0.30 -10.74 -0.83
N SER A 454 -0.88 -10.13 -0.83
CA SER A 454 -2.17 -10.81 -0.90
C SER A 454 -2.65 -10.89 -2.35
N GLY A 455 -2.97 -12.08 -2.82
CA GLY A 455 -3.51 -12.31 -4.15
C GLY A 455 -2.46 -12.46 -5.25
N SER A 456 -1.17 -12.63 -4.88
CA SER A 456 -0.06 -12.93 -5.78
C SER A 456 0.62 -14.25 -5.46
N PHE A 457 1.42 -14.75 -6.40
CA PHE A 457 2.33 -15.88 -6.20
C PHE A 457 3.76 -15.35 -6.10
N GLU A 458 4.51 -15.80 -5.11
CA GLU A 458 5.86 -15.31 -4.85
C GLU A 458 6.96 -16.17 -5.50
N LEU A 459 6.71 -17.47 -5.64
CA LEU A 459 7.67 -18.44 -6.17
C LEU A 459 7.32 -18.96 -7.57
N LEU A 460 6.16 -18.61 -8.10
CA LEU A 460 5.66 -19.12 -9.38
C LEU A 460 6.47 -18.56 -10.55
N PRO A 461 7.15 -19.42 -11.35
CA PRO A 461 7.78 -18.97 -12.57
C PRO A 461 6.75 -18.53 -13.61
N SER A 462 6.93 -17.35 -14.20
CA SER A 462 6.00 -16.82 -15.21
C SER A 462 5.89 -17.69 -16.47
N GLU A 463 6.92 -18.44 -16.79
CA GLU A 463 6.96 -19.41 -17.89
C GLU A 463 5.96 -20.55 -17.76
N TRP A 464 5.39 -20.79 -16.57
CA TRP A 464 4.44 -21.88 -16.37
C TRP A 464 3.01 -21.50 -16.76
N TYR A 465 2.64 -20.24 -16.61
CA TYR A 465 1.28 -19.78 -16.93
C TYR A 465 1.18 -19.00 -18.25
N ASN A 466 2.22 -18.27 -18.66
CA ASN A 466 2.19 -17.46 -19.87
C ASN A 466 1.91 -18.28 -21.15
N SER A 467 2.32 -19.55 -21.17
CA SER A 467 2.14 -20.42 -22.34
C SER A 467 0.95 -21.38 -22.22
N SER A 468 0.12 -21.27 -21.18
CA SER A 468 -1.02 -22.17 -20.96
C SER A 468 -2.25 -21.75 -21.76
N GLU A 469 -3.06 -22.73 -22.20
CA GLU A 469 -4.35 -22.47 -22.84
C GLU A 469 -5.38 -21.90 -21.88
N TYR A 470 -5.30 -22.32 -20.63
CA TYR A 470 -6.17 -21.88 -19.54
C TYR A 470 -5.42 -21.80 -18.24
N TYR A 471 -6.00 -21.06 -17.34
CA TYR A 471 -5.61 -21.09 -15.91
C TYR A 471 -6.84 -20.99 -15.01
N VAL A 472 -6.72 -21.54 -13.83
CA VAL A 472 -7.60 -21.27 -12.68
C VAL A 472 -6.70 -20.99 -11.49
N ARG A 473 -6.90 -19.85 -10.83
CA ARG A 473 -6.13 -19.43 -9.66
C ARG A 473 -7.01 -19.20 -8.44
N SER A 474 -6.46 -19.47 -7.29
CA SER A 474 -7.04 -19.13 -5.99
C SER A 474 -5.93 -18.58 -5.10
N ASN A 475 -6.16 -17.43 -4.50
CA ASN A 475 -5.26 -16.85 -3.52
C ASN A 475 -6.08 -16.50 -2.28
N PHE A 476 -5.63 -16.97 -1.14
CA PHE A 476 -6.26 -16.71 0.15
C PHE A 476 -5.23 -16.19 1.13
N THR A 477 -5.56 -15.12 1.83
CA THR A 477 -4.72 -14.53 2.88
C THR A 477 -5.54 -14.32 4.13
N TYR A 478 -5.02 -14.81 5.25
CA TYR A 478 -5.55 -14.52 6.58
C TYR A 478 -4.59 -13.58 7.30
N GLU A 479 -5.07 -12.42 7.70
CA GLU A 479 -4.28 -11.46 8.48
C GLU A 479 -4.84 -11.35 9.91
N ASN A 480 -3.93 -11.40 10.86
CA ASN A 480 -4.23 -11.22 12.28
C ASN A 480 -2.99 -10.61 12.95
N PRO A 481 -3.15 -9.67 13.88
CA PRO A 481 -2.03 -9.04 14.56
C PRO A 481 -1.21 -9.97 15.46
N MET A 482 -1.78 -11.09 15.90
CA MET A 482 -1.14 -11.99 16.86
C MET A 482 -1.44 -13.44 16.55
N ILE A 483 -0.53 -14.09 15.83
CA ILE A 483 -0.60 -15.51 15.52
C ILE A 483 0.56 -16.24 16.20
N PHE A 484 1.79 -16.04 15.73
CA PHE A 484 3.03 -16.68 16.25
C PHE A 484 4.13 -15.70 16.55
N ALA A 485 4.53 -14.84 15.60
CA ALA A 485 5.69 -13.96 15.76
C ALA A 485 5.51 -12.94 16.87
N ALA A 486 4.28 -12.50 17.13
CA ALA A 486 3.97 -11.61 18.26
C ALA A 486 4.26 -12.23 19.64
N TRP A 487 4.35 -13.57 19.74
CA TRP A 487 4.66 -14.28 20.99
C TRP A 487 6.16 -14.53 21.17
N VAL A 488 6.98 -14.29 20.15
CA VAL A 488 8.43 -14.48 20.22
C VAL A 488 9.05 -13.32 21.00
N PRO A 489 9.84 -13.58 22.05
CA PRO A 489 10.56 -12.55 22.79
C PRO A 489 11.42 -11.69 21.84
N LEU A 490 11.55 -10.39 22.11
CA LEU A 490 12.27 -9.38 21.33
C LEU A 490 11.57 -9.00 20.02
N VAL A 491 11.30 -9.93 19.11
CA VAL A 491 10.65 -9.67 17.82
C VAL A 491 9.19 -9.31 18.01
N GLY A 492 8.47 -10.05 18.84
CA GLY A 492 7.03 -9.91 19.04
C GLY A 492 6.61 -8.54 19.57
N ARG A 493 7.51 -7.81 20.20
CA ARG A 493 7.25 -6.43 20.64
C ARG A 493 6.86 -5.52 19.48
N PHE A 494 7.47 -5.70 18.31
CA PHE A 494 7.33 -4.81 17.16
C PHE A 494 6.39 -5.35 16.08
N VAL A 495 5.88 -6.57 16.21
CA VAL A 495 4.97 -7.17 15.24
C VAL A 495 3.63 -6.45 15.24
N GLU A 496 3.21 -5.94 14.09
CA GLU A 496 1.94 -5.24 13.91
C GLU A 496 0.88 -6.11 13.23
N ALA A 497 1.28 -6.93 12.28
CA ALA A 497 0.38 -7.85 11.57
C ALA A 497 1.13 -9.12 11.17
N GLU A 498 0.42 -10.23 11.23
CA GLU A 498 0.90 -11.54 10.79
C GLU A 498 -0.07 -12.10 9.76
N ARG A 499 0.46 -12.77 8.73
CA ARG A 499 -0.32 -13.25 7.59
C ARG A 499 0.02 -14.68 7.28
N PHE A 500 -1.04 -15.45 6.97
CA PHE A 500 -0.94 -16.75 6.31
C PHE A 500 -1.42 -16.61 4.87
N TYR A 501 -0.67 -17.18 3.96
CA TYR A 501 -0.95 -17.20 2.54
C TYR A 501 -1.16 -18.64 2.08
N VAL A 502 -2.21 -18.86 1.30
CA VAL A 502 -2.47 -20.13 0.63
C VAL A 502 -2.86 -19.81 -0.80
N ASN A 503 -2.01 -20.18 -1.73
CA ASN A 503 -2.19 -19.92 -3.15
C ASN A 503 -2.26 -21.25 -3.91
N ALA A 504 -3.11 -21.34 -4.90
CA ALA A 504 -3.23 -22.50 -5.78
C ALA A 504 -3.42 -22.06 -7.23
N LEU A 505 -2.78 -22.78 -8.15
CA LEU A 505 -2.87 -22.56 -9.58
C LEU A 505 -3.02 -23.89 -10.32
N LEU A 506 -3.96 -23.92 -11.24
CA LEU A 506 -4.15 -24.97 -12.21
C LEU A 506 -3.88 -24.40 -13.61
N VAL A 507 -2.99 -25.01 -14.34
CA VAL A 507 -2.66 -24.71 -15.74
C VAL A 507 -2.46 -26.03 -16.49
N GLU A 508 -2.45 -26.00 -17.80
CA GLU A 508 -2.47 -27.17 -18.70
C GLU A 508 -1.54 -28.35 -18.28
N LYS A 509 -0.33 -28.06 -17.80
CA LYS A 509 0.70 -29.08 -17.45
C LYS A 509 1.04 -29.13 -15.96
N LEU A 510 0.24 -28.49 -15.12
CA LEU A 510 0.52 -28.30 -13.70
C LEU A 510 -0.77 -28.39 -12.88
N HIS A 511 -1.00 -29.53 -12.24
CA HIS A 511 -2.22 -29.82 -11.49
C HIS A 511 -1.94 -30.45 -10.13
N PRO A 512 -2.05 -29.69 -9.03
CA PRO A 512 -1.98 -28.23 -8.90
C PRO A 512 -0.54 -27.75 -8.63
N TYR A 513 -0.29 -26.47 -8.86
CA TYR A 513 0.74 -25.75 -8.14
C TYR A 513 0.12 -25.17 -6.88
N THR A 514 0.76 -25.34 -5.73
CA THR A 514 0.33 -24.71 -4.48
C THR A 514 1.49 -24.00 -3.82
N GLU A 515 1.20 -22.88 -3.18
CA GLU A 515 2.17 -22.08 -2.45
C GLU A 515 1.61 -21.72 -1.09
N TRP A 516 2.37 -22.01 -0.05
CA TRP A 516 2.03 -21.73 1.33
C TRP A 516 3.02 -20.73 1.89
N GLY A 517 2.53 -19.69 2.53
CA GLY A 517 3.38 -18.66 3.09
C GLY A 517 2.95 -18.24 4.49
N TYR A 518 3.95 -17.80 5.24
CA TYR A 518 3.76 -17.10 6.50
C TYR A 518 4.63 -15.86 6.51
N GLY A 519 4.07 -14.74 6.92
CA GLY A 519 4.79 -13.50 7.03
C GLY A 519 4.32 -12.66 8.19
N PHE A 520 5.17 -11.72 8.61
CA PHE A 520 4.79 -10.70 9.57
C PHE A 520 5.35 -9.35 9.16
N SER A 521 4.62 -8.33 9.55
CA SER A 521 5.01 -6.93 9.36
C SER A 521 5.28 -6.30 10.70
N THR A 522 6.36 -5.56 10.75
CA THR A 522 6.65 -4.57 11.77
C THR A 522 6.41 -3.19 11.18
N ARG A 523 6.68 -2.16 11.95
CA ARG A 523 6.63 -0.80 11.44
C ARG A 523 7.72 -0.48 10.41
N LEU A 524 8.86 -1.12 10.51
CA LEU A 524 10.05 -0.82 9.71
C LEU A 524 10.23 -1.77 8.54
N PHE A 525 9.77 -3.01 8.67
CA PHE A 525 9.96 -4.04 7.66
C PHE A 525 8.87 -5.10 7.70
N SER A 526 8.70 -5.77 6.59
CA SER A 526 7.90 -6.97 6.43
C SER A 526 8.77 -8.14 5.98
N ILE A 527 8.55 -9.31 6.55
CA ILE A 527 9.23 -10.56 6.17
C ILE A 527 8.18 -11.61 5.88
N GLY A 528 8.37 -12.39 4.80
CA GLY A 528 7.57 -13.56 4.48
C GLY A 528 8.43 -14.71 4.00
N VAL A 529 8.04 -15.93 4.36
CA VAL A 529 8.64 -17.17 3.88
C VAL A 529 7.55 -17.96 3.17
N PHE A 530 7.86 -18.45 1.98
CA PHE A 530 6.94 -19.15 1.11
C PHE A 530 7.53 -20.50 0.70
N ALA A 531 6.70 -21.53 0.67
CA ALA A 531 7.05 -22.87 0.20
C ALA A 531 6.13 -23.24 -0.97
N GLY A 532 6.72 -23.59 -2.10
CA GLY A 532 6.03 -23.98 -3.32
C GLY A 532 6.01 -25.50 -3.51
N PHE A 533 4.91 -26.02 -4.02
CA PHE A 533 4.72 -27.44 -4.35
C PHE A 533 4.18 -27.55 -5.77
N LYS A 534 4.79 -28.41 -6.55
CA LYS A 534 4.42 -28.73 -7.93
C LYS A 534 3.88 -30.14 -7.99
N ASN A 535 2.61 -30.33 -8.40
CA ASN A 535 1.96 -31.65 -8.43
C ASN A 535 2.14 -32.42 -7.09
N ALA A 536 1.92 -31.71 -5.97
CA ALA A 536 2.11 -32.21 -4.60
C ALA A 536 3.58 -32.55 -4.21
N GLN A 537 4.57 -32.32 -5.07
CA GLN A 537 5.98 -32.48 -4.75
C GLN A 537 6.57 -31.13 -4.35
N PHE A 538 7.43 -31.12 -3.34
CA PHE A 538 8.13 -29.92 -2.90
C PHE A 538 8.96 -29.35 -4.04
N TYR A 539 8.76 -28.07 -4.34
CA TYR A 539 9.44 -27.34 -5.41
C TYR A 539 10.58 -26.47 -4.88
N GLY A 540 10.32 -25.74 -3.81
CA GLY A 540 11.33 -24.83 -3.26
C GLY A 540 10.77 -23.92 -2.17
N VAL A 541 11.68 -23.18 -1.53
CA VAL A 541 11.40 -22.16 -0.54
C VAL A 541 11.98 -20.83 -0.99
N GLY A 542 11.25 -19.75 -0.75
CA GLY A 542 11.72 -18.39 -0.92
C GLY A 542 11.39 -17.50 0.27
N CYS A 543 12.18 -16.45 0.42
CA CYS A 543 11.96 -15.43 1.43
C CYS A 543 11.79 -14.08 0.73
N LYS A 544 10.75 -13.34 1.14
CA LYS A 544 10.51 -11.97 0.70
C LYS A 544 10.74 -11.04 1.88
N PHE A 545 11.42 -9.96 1.62
CA PHE A 545 11.73 -8.94 2.61
C PHE A 545 11.44 -7.57 2.01
N ASP A 546 10.74 -6.74 2.76
CA ASP A 546 10.42 -5.37 2.36
C ASP A 546 10.67 -4.40 3.52
N PHE A 547 11.26 -3.24 3.21
CA PHE A 547 11.47 -2.16 4.17
C PHE A 547 10.39 -1.10 4.04
N GLU A 548 9.74 -0.77 5.16
CA GLU A 548 8.63 0.17 5.21
C GLU A 548 8.94 1.40 6.11
N LEU A 549 10.13 1.96 6.01
CA LEU A 549 10.61 3.04 6.88
C LEU A 549 9.71 4.28 6.95
N PHE A 550 8.82 4.50 5.97
CA PHE A 550 8.01 5.73 5.89
C PHE A 550 6.61 5.47 5.29
N ARG A 551 5.93 4.42 5.72
CA ARG A 551 4.67 3.97 5.11
C ARG A 551 3.54 5.00 5.11
N ASN A 552 3.50 5.97 6.02
CA ASN A 552 2.37 6.91 6.20
C ASN A 552 2.76 8.30 6.67
N TRP A 553 3.86 8.85 6.22
CA TRP A 553 4.23 10.25 6.50
C TRP A 553 3.77 11.18 5.40
#